data_1f49dfc9966842805502d2fe249766e7
#
_entry.id   1f49dfc9966842805502d2fe249766e7
#
_cell.length_a   1.000
_cell.length_b   1.000
_cell.length_c   1.000
_cell.angle_alpha   90.00
_cell.angle_beta   90.00
_cell.angle_gamma   90.00
#
_symmetry.space_group_name_H-M   'P 1'
#
loop_
_entity.id
_entity.type
_entity.pdbx_description
1 polymer ?
#
loop_
_entity_poly.entity_id
_entity_poly.type
_entity_poly.pdbx_seq_one_letter_code
_entity_poly.pdbx_strand_id
1 'polypeptide(L)'
;MKNKKNEIAIDVNHVTKTFKLYSDKPQTLKERLVRGWKNKTEERTVLKDINIEINKGETVALIGVNGSGKSTLLKLMTKIIYPNKGTLKTYGKLTSLLELGAGFHPDFTGRENIYFNAAIFGLTKKEIDDRLESIIEFSELGDFIDSPVRTYSSGMYMRLA
;
A
#
# COMPACT_ATOMS: atom_id res chain seq x y z
N MET A 1 12.39 14.09 35.57
CA MET A 1 11.86 13.91 34.20
C MET A 1 12.45 12.63 33.65
N LYS A 2 11.66 11.56 33.51
CA LYS A 2 12.13 10.29 32.92
C LYS A 2 12.33 10.50 31.43
N ASN A 3 13.57 10.30 30.94
CA ASN A 3 13.87 10.19 29.50
C ASN A 3 12.94 9.11 28.91
N LYS A 4 11.87 9.52 28.19
CA LYS A 4 11.18 8.63 27.28
C LYS A 4 12.21 8.29 26.20
N LYS A 5 12.85 7.12 26.27
CA LYS A 5 13.50 6.52 25.11
C LYS A 5 12.47 6.50 23.99
N ASN A 6 12.69 7.27 22.93
CA ASN A 6 11.84 7.21 21.75
C ASN A 6 11.88 5.76 21.24
N GLU A 7 10.73 5.08 21.31
CA GLU A 7 10.64 3.72 20.81
C GLU A 7 10.48 3.80 19.28
N ILE A 8 11.40 3.19 18.56
CA ILE A 8 11.37 3.12 17.10
C ILE A 8 10.14 2.33 16.66
N ALA A 9 9.37 2.90 15.74
CA ALA A 9 8.26 2.24 15.06
C ALA A 9 8.68 1.64 13.71
N ILE A 10 9.52 2.35 12.95
CA ILE A 10 10.06 1.88 11.67
C ILE A 10 11.55 2.20 11.62
N ASP A 11 12.35 1.20 11.26
CA ASP A 11 13.81 1.30 11.08
C ASP A 11 14.15 0.87 9.65
N VAL A 12 14.67 1.80 8.86
CA VAL A 12 15.16 1.61 7.49
C VAL A 12 16.66 1.83 7.49
N ASN A 13 17.44 0.78 7.23
CA ASN A 13 18.88 0.81 7.35
C ASN A 13 19.55 0.36 6.05
N HIS A 14 20.30 1.27 5.40
CA HIS A 14 21.03 1.07 4.15
C HIS A 14 20.19 0.44 3.03
N VAL A 15 18.90 0.81 2.93
CA VAL A 15 17.96 0.21 1.98
C VAL A 15 18.21 0.69 0.56
N THR A 16 18.42 -0.27 -0.33
CA THR A 16 18.52 -0.04 -1.78
C THR A 16 17.46 -0.87 -2.50
N LYS A 17 16.74 -0.24 -3.45
CA LYS A 17 15.76 -0.91 -4.31
C LYS A 17 16.07 -0.67 -5.77
N THR A 18 16.25 -1.77 -6.51
CA THR A 18 16.49 -1.81 -7.96
C THR A 18 15.39 -2.62 -8.63
N PHE A 19 14.86 -2.14 -9.73
CA PHE A 19 13.90 -2.85 -10.58
C PHE A 19 14.58 -3.26 -11.88
N LYS A 20 14.26 -4.46 -12.35
CA LYS A 20 14.67 -4.94 -13.67
C LYS A 20 13.60 -4.56 -14.68
N LEU A 21 13.98 -3.70 -15.63
CA LEU A 21 13.15 -3.33 -16.76
C LEU A 21 13.49 -4.28 -17.92
N TYR A 22 12.50 -4.99 -18.40
CA TYR A 22 12.63 -5.86 -19.55
C TYR A 22 12.19 -5.07 -20.77
N SER A 23 13.14 -4.57 -21.55
CA SER A 23 12.85 -4.00 -22.88
C SER A 23 12.58 -5.14 -23.83
N ASP A 24 11.41 -5.16 -24.45
CA ASP A 24 10.98 -6.12 -25.47
C ASP A 24 11.04 -7.60 -25.05
N LYS A 25 10.04 -8.05 -24.30
CA LYS A 25 9.77 -9.50 -24.26
C LYS A 25 9.25 -9.93 -25.63
N PRO A 26 9.94 -10.84 -26.34
CA PRO A 26 9.40 -11.38 -27.59
C PRO A 26 8.05 -12.04 -27.29
N GLN A 27 6.98 -11.55 -27.93
CA GLN A 27 5.61 -12.02 -27.71
C GLN A 27 5.33 -13.34 -28.43
N THR A 28 6.16 -13.71 -29.42
CA THR A 28 5.97 -14.92 -30.21
C THR A 28 7.16 -15.87 -30.15
N LEU A 29 6.89 -17.17 -30.30
CA LEU A 29 7.93 -18.22 -30.39
C LEU A 29 8.91 -17.99 -31.57
N LYS A 30 8.45 -17.40 -32.68
CA LYS A 30 9.30 -17.06 -33.81
C LYS A 30 10.33 -15.98 -33.46
N GLU A 31 9.92 -14.95 -32.73
CA GLU A 31 10.85 -13.89 -32.29
C GLU A 31 11.90 -14.41 -31.29
N ARG A 32 11.55 -15.41 -30.45
CA ARG A 32 12.50 -16.08 -29.56
C ARG A 32 13.59 -16.84 -30.35
N LEU A 33 13.23 -17.49 -31.44
CA LEU A 33 14.18 -18.26 -32.27
C LEU A 33 15.09 -17.36 -33.09
N VAL A 34 14.60 -16.20 -33.58
CA VAL A 34 15.35 -15.31 -34.47
C VAL A 34 16.27 -14.35 -33.70
N ARG A 35 15.86 -13.83 -32.55
CA ARG A 35 16.63 -12.83 -31.80
C ARG A 35 17.62 -13.40 -30.77
N GLY A 36 17.65 -14.71 -30.57
CA GLY A 36 18.51 -15.32 -29.57
C GLY A 36 18.18 -14.82 -28.15
N TRP A 37 18.72 -15.46 -27.14
CA TRP A 37 18.44 -15.20 -25.71
C TRP A 37 19.06 -13.88 -25.14
N LYS A 38 19.33 -12.87 -25.96
CA LYS A 38 19.80 -11.56 -25.49
C LYS A 38 18.64 -10.66 -25.07
N ASN A 39 17.98 -11.00 -23.95
CA ASN A 39 17.12 -10.03 -23.25
C ASN A 39 18.02 -8.93 -22.68
N LYS A 40 18.00 -7.74 -23.27
CA LYS A 40 18.56 -6.55 -22.62
C LYS A 40 17.71 -6.24 -21.40
N THR A 41 18.20 -6.64 -20.23
CA THR A 41 17.61 -6.24 -18.94
C THR A 41 18.31 -4.97 -18.50
N GLU A 42 17.57 -3.89 -18.39
CA GLU A 42 18.05 -2.65 -17.82
C GLU A 42 17.72 -2.64 -16.33
N GLU A 43 18.71 -2.38 -15.49
CA GLU A 43 18.50 -2.25 -14.04
C GLU A 43 18.35 -0.77 -13.70
N ARG A 44 17.21 -0.42 -13.09
CA ARG A 44 16.94 0.93 -12.60
C ARG A 44 16.89 0.94 -11.08
N THR A 45 17.88 1.58 -10.46
CA THR A 45 17.89 1.81 -9.01
C THR A 45 16.99 3.01 -8.69
N VAL A 46 15.92 2.76 -7.95
CA VAL A 46 14.93 3.77 -7.56
C VAL A 46 15.23 4.36 -6.19
N LEU A 47 15.73 3.54 -5.27
CA LEU A 47 16.17 3.96 -3.93
C LEU A 47 17.60 3.48 -3.74
N LYS A 48 18.47 4.37 -3.26
CA LYS A 48 19.88 4.08 -3.06
C LYS A 48 20.30 4.50 -1.65
N ASP A 49 20.67 3.51 -0.85
CA ASP A 49 21.23 3.69 0.50
C ASP A 49 20.40 4.58 1.42
N ILE A 50 19.11 4.27 1.54
CA ILE A 50 18.16 5.03 2.35
C ILE A 50 18.28 4.62 3.80
N ASN A 51 18.40 5.62 4.69
CA ASN A 51 18.47 5.47 6.14
C ASN A 51 17.42 6.38 6.78
N ILE A 52 16.44 5.82 7.48
CA ILE A 52 15.33 6.54 8.13
C ILE A 52 14.94 5.79 9.40
N GLU A 53 14.81 6.51 10.50
CA GLU A 53 14.19 6.04 11.73
C GLU A 53 12.93 6.85 12.01
N ILE A 54 11.81 6.18 12.29
CA ILE A 54 10.54 6.79 12.66
C ILE A 54 10.17 6.28 14.05
N ASN A 55 9.91 7.19 14.97
CA ASN A 55 9.54 6.87 16.34
C ASN A 55 8.02 6.71 16.49
N LYS A 56 7.58 5.99 17.53
CA LYS A 56 6.16 5.89 17.88
C LYS A 56 5.57 7.27 18.17
N GLY A 57 4.40 7.53 17.59
CA GLY A 57 3.69 8.81 17.72
C GLY A 57 4.25 9.94 16.85
N GLU A 58 5.22 9.65 15.99
CA GLU A 58 5.76 10.60 15.03
C GLU A 58 4.95 10.58 13.71
N THR A 59 4.73 11.76 13.14
CA THR A 59 4.14 11.93 11.81
C THR A 59 5.22 12.37 10.85
N VAL A 60 5.43 11.60 9.79
CA VAL A 60 6.48 11.86 8.78
C VAL A 60 5.85 12.05 7.40
N ALA A 61 6.25 13.10 6.68
CA ALA A 61 5.84 13.36 5.32
C ALA A 61 7.01 13.13 4.34
N LEU A 62 6.75 12.40 3.26
CA LEU A 62 7.69 12.22 2.15
C LEU A 62 7.38 13.23 1.04
N ILE A 63 8.28 14.19 0.83
CA ILE A 63 8.13 15.26 -0.17
C ILE A 63 9.16 15.06 -1.29
N GLY A 64 8.77 15.33 -2.52
CA GLY A 64 9.65 15.24 -3.68
C GLY A 64 8.87 15.16 -5.00
N VAL A 65 9.58 15.29 -6.12
CA VAL A 65 9.02 15.22 -7.47
C VAL A 65 8.44 13.84 -7.79
N ASN A 66 7.60 13.77 -8.82
CA ASN A 66 7.08 12.49 -9.30
C ASN A 66 8.23 11.60 -9.79
N GLY A 67 8.19 10.32 -9.44
CA GLY A 67 9.27 9.37 -9.79
C GLY A 67 10.47 9.37 -8.83
N SER A 68 10.50 10.20 -7.76
CA SER A 68 11.60 10.22 -6.78
C SER A 68 11.65 9.00 -5.83
N GLY A 69 10.71 8.06 -5.95
CA GLY A 69 10.73 6.83 -5.16
C GLY A 69 9.85 6.83 -3.91
N LYS A 70 9.08 7.90 -3.63
CA LYS A 70 8.19 7.98 -2.44
C LYS A 70 7.28 6.77 -2.27
N SER A 71 6.50 6.44 -3.31
CA SER A 71 5.60 5.28 -3.28
C SER A 71 6.35 3.95 -3.18
N THR A 72 7.56 3.87 -3.73
CA THR A 72 8.42 2.68 -3.60
C THR A 72 8.88 2.51 -2.16
N LEU A 73 9.27 3.59 -1.49
CA LEU A 73 9.67 3.55 -0.08
C LEU A 73 8.49 3.15 0.81
N LEU A 74 7.30 3.72 0.59
CA LEU A 74 6.09 3.33 1.31
C LEU A 74 5.74 1.85 1.09
N LYS A 75 5.83 1.33 -0.15
CA LYS A 75 5.61 -0.10 -0.45
C LYS A 75 6.64 -1.01 0.22
N LEU A 76 7.86 -0.55 0.43
CA LEU A 76 8.86 -1.26 1.22
C LEU A 76 8.50 -1.26 2.71
N MET A 77 8.16 -0.10 3.28
CA MET A 77 7.77 0.04 4.69
C MET A 77 6.55 -0.83 5.02
N THR A 78 5.59 -0.95 4.09
CA THR A 78 4.38 -1.78 4.23
C THR A 78 4.58 -3.25 3.85
N LYS A 79 5.82 -3.66 3.52
CA LYS A 79 6.18 -5.03 3.13
C LYS A 79 5.44 -5.59 1.90
N ILE A 80 4.88 -4.70 1.06
CA ILE A 80 4.31 -5.06 -0.25
C ILE A 80 5.43 -5.49 -1.21
N ILE A 81 6.60 -4.83 -1.12
CA ILE A 81 7.81 -5.21 -1.83
C ILE A 81 8.99 -5.29 -0.85
N TYR A 82 10.06 -5.97 -1.25
CA TYR A 82 11.25 -6.16 -0.42
C TYR A 82 12.47 -5.42 -0.99
N PRO A 83 13.41 -4.97 -0.15
CA PRO A 83 14.63 -4.32 -0.60
C PRO A 83 15.58 -5.33 -1.27
N ASN A 84 16.45 -4.84 -2.16
CA ASN A 84 17.53 -5.64 -2.74
C ASN A 84 18.77 -5.69 -1.81
N LYS A 85 18.97 -4.59 -1.03
CA LYS A 85 20.05 -4.49 -0.03
C LYS A 85 19.52 -3.72 1.17
N GLY A 86 20.20 -3.88 2.31
CA GLY A 86 19.84 -3.25 3.57
C GLY A 86 18.74 -4.02 4.31
N THR A 87 18.27 -3.43 5.40
CA THR A 87 17.23 -4.02 6.25
C THR A 87 16.13 -3.01 6.53
N LEU A 88 14.91 -3.52 6.65
CA LEU A 88 13.74 -2.75 7.04
C LEU A 88 13.00 -3.50 8.12
N LYS A 89 12.82 -2.87 9.28
CA LYS A 89 12.10 -3.42 10.42
C LYS A 89 10.93 -2.52 10.79
N THR A 90 9.79 -3.12 11.09
CA THR A 90 8.60 -2.44 11.59
C THR A 90 8.18 -3.09 12.90
N TYR A 91 7.82 -2.29 13.88
CA TYR A 91 7.44 -2.73 15.21
C TYR A 91 5.97 -2.39 15.48
N GLY A 92 5.19 -3.40 15.87
CA GLY A 92 3.77 -3.28 16.08
C GLY A 92 2.90 -3.64 14.86
N LYS A 93 1.61 -3.30 14.93
CA LYS A 93 0.65 -3.53 13.85
C LYS A 93 0.82 -2.47 12.78
N LEU A 94 0.98 -2.88 11.54
CA LEU A 94 1.14 -2.01 10.38
C LEU A 94 -0.11 -2.10 9.51
N THR A 95 -0.70 -0.95 9.20
CA THR A 95 -1.81 -0.83 8.25
C THR A 95 -1.38 0.10 7.10
N SER A 96 -1.76 -0.22 5.88
CA SER A 96 -1.40 0.54 4.69
C SER A 96 -2.64 1.05 3.97
N LEU A 97 -2.67 2.34 3.70
CA LEU A 97 -3.69 3.01 2.90
C LEU A 97 -3.12 3.48 1.53
N LEU A 98 -2.21 2.69 0.96
CA LEU A 98 -1.54 3.07 -0.30
C LEU A 98 -2.46 3.03 -1.51
N GLU A 99 -3.51 2.24 -1.46
CA GLU A 99 -4.50 2.12 -2.51
C GLU A 99 -5.88 2.17 -1.83
N LEU A 100 -6.50 3.35 -1.83
CA LEU A 100 -7.84 3.55 -1.27
C LEU A 100 -8.84 2.68 -2.03
N GLY A 101 -9.69 1.94 -1.28
CA GLY A 101 -10.66 1.01 -1.85
C GLY A 101 -10.07 -0.26 -2.46
N ALA A 102 -8.76 -0.51 -2.29
CA ALA A 102 -8.18 -1.79 -2.69
C ALA A 102 -8.89 -2.93 -1.96
N GLY A 103 -9.46 -3.84 -2.74
CA GLY A 103 -10.22 -4.97 -2.21
C GLY A 103 -11.74 -4.74 -2.17
N PHE A 104 -12.25 -3.57 -2.54
CA PHE A 104 -13.69 -3.40 -2.69
C PHE A 104 -14.24 -4.26 -3.83
N HIS A 105 -15.27 -5.02 -3.53
CA HIS A 105 -15.97 -5.80 -4.53
C HIS A 105 -17.08 -4.95 -5.16
N PRO A 106 -17.09 -4.76 -6.48
CA PRO A 106 -18.01 -3.84 -7.14
C PRO A 106 -19.48 -4.21 -7.00
N ASP A 107 -19.78 -5.50 -6.91
CA ASP A 107 -21.16 -6.00 -6.77
C ASP A 107 -21.66 -6.05 -5.32
N PHE A 108 -20.77 -5.88 -4.35
CA PHE A 108 -21.14 -5.78 -2.94
C PHE A 108 -21.64 -4.36 -2.64
N THR A 109 -22.54 -4.26 -1.68
CA THR A 109 -23.00 -2.99 -1.11
C THR A 109 -21.84 -2.29 -0.37
N GLY A 110 -21.99 -1.01 -0.07
CA GLY A 110 -21.04 -0.30 0.77
C GLY A 110 -20.89 -0.98 2.14
N ARG A 111 -21.99 -1.37 2.75
CA ARG A 111 -22.02 -2.08 4.04
C ARG A 111 -21.25 -3.41 3.97
N GLU A 112 -21.48 -4.23 2.98
CA GLU A 112 -20.77 -5.50 2.79
C GLU A 112 -19.27 -5.28 2.56
N ASN A 113 -18.89 -4.24 1.82
CA ASN A 113 -17.49 -3.88 1.62
C ASN A 113 -16.81 -3.42 2.92
N ILE A 114 -17.52 -2.70 3.82
CA ILE A 114 -17.01 -2.37 5.15
C ILE A 114 -16.66 -3.65 5.92
N TYR A 115 -17.61 -4.60 6.00
CA TYR A 115 -17.37 -5.87 6.69
C TYR A 115 -16.21 -6.65 6.07
N PHE A 116 -16.19 -6.74 4.76
CA PHE A 116 -15.17 -7.50 4.03
C PHE A 116 -13.77 -6.91 4.27
N ASN A 117 -13.60 -5.60 4.09
CA ASN A 117 -12.29 -4.96 4.30
C ASN A 117 -11.85 -4.97 5.77
N ALA A 118 -12.76 -4.67 6.69
CA ALA A 118 -12.44 -4.72 8.11
C ALA A 118 -11.99 -6.13 8.56
N ALA A 119 -12.62 -7.18 8.01
CA ALA A 119 -12.20 -8.57 8.24
C ALA A 119 -10.80 -8.86 7.66
N ILE A 120 -10.46 -8.33 6.47
CA ILE A 120 -9.10 -8.43 5.91
C ILE A 120 -8.07 -7.77 6.84
N PHE A 121 -8.42 -6.65 7.46
CA PHE A 121 -7.56 -5.99 8.47
C PHE A 121 -7.54 -6.72 9.82
N GLY A 122 -8.25 -7.83 9.94
CA GLY A 122 -8.24 -8.70 11.12
C GLY A 122 -9.13 -8.23 12.26
N LEU A 123 -10.16 -7.42 11.98
CA LEU A 123 -11.19 -7.10 12.94
C LEU A 123 -12.20 -8.25 13.07
N THR A 124 -12.65 -8.51 14.28
CA THR A 124 -13.74 -9.44 14.56
C THR A 124 -15.09 -8.82 14.17
N LYS A 125 -16.09 -9.66 13.92
CA LYS A 125 -17.44 -9.18 13.62
C LYS A 125 -17.96 -8.19 14.67
N LYS A 126 -17.75 -8.48 15.95
CA LYS A 126 -18.17 -7.60 17.04
C LYS A 126 -17.51 -6.23 16.96
N GLU A 127 -16.20 -6.18 16.72
CA GLU A 127 -15.47 -4.91 16.57
C GLU A 127 -15.93 -4.10 15.35
N ILE A 128 -16.40 -4.78 14.30
CA ILE A 128 -16.98 -4.13 13.13
C ILE A 128 -18.36 -3.59 13.45
N ASP A 129 -19.24 -4.41 14.07
CA ASP A 129 -20.59 -4.02 14.47
C ASP A 129 -20.54 -2.79 15.40
N ASP A 130 -19.63 -2.76 16.35
CA ASP A 130 -19.46 -1.65 17.30
C ASP A 130 -19.04 -0.32 16.62
N ARG A 131 -18.49 -0.35 15.41
CA ARG A 131 -17.98 0.83 14.66
C ARG A 131 -18.78 1.16 13.40
N LEU A 132 -19.65 0.27 12.99
CA LEU A 132 -20.32 0.36 11.69
C LEU A 132 -21.06 1.68 11.48
N GLU A 133 -21.86 2.09 12.47
CA GLU A 133 -22.62 3.33 12.37
C GLU A 133 -21.70 4.55 12.26
N SER A 134 -20.61 4.59 13.01
CA SER A 134 -19.65 5.71 12.94
C SER A 134 -18.91 5.75 11.60
N ILE A 135 -18.65 4.60 10.97
CA ILE A 135 -18.06 4.53 9.62
C ILE A 135 -19.06 5.05 8.58
N ILE A 136 -20.32 4.63 8.68
CA ILE A 136 -21.38 5.08 7.76
C ILE A 136 -21.59 6.60 7.88
N GLU A 137 -21.67 7.11 9.11
CA GLU A 137 -21.81 8.54 9.36
C GLU A 137 -20.61 9.33 8.79
N PHE A 138 -19.38 8.87 9.06
CA PHE A 138 -18.16 9.51 8.55
C PHE A 138 -18.08 9.52 7.03
N SER A 139 -18.55 8.46 6.37
CA SER A 139 -18.57 8.37 4.90
C SER A 139 -19.61 9.28 4.25
N GLU A 140 -20.62 9.76 5.01
CA GLU A 140 -21.79 10.49 4.50
C GLU A 140 -22.57 9.74 3.40
N LEU A 141 -22.58 8.40 3.45
CA LEU A 141 -23.21 7.52 2.45
C LEU A 141 -24.46 6.82 2.97
N GLY A 142 -25.06 7.28 4.06
CA GLY A 142 -26.19 6.63 4.72
C GLY A 142 -27.30 6.16 3.76
N ASP A 143 -27.75 7.01 2.84
CA ASP A 143 -28.79 6.70 1.85
C ASP A 143 -28.34 5.70 0.78
N PHE A 144 -27.03 5.53 0.57
CA PHE A 144 -26.46 4.71 -0.48
C PHE A 144 -25.71 3.48 0.03
N ILE A 145 -25.58 3.35 1.35
CA ILE A 145 -24.72 2.31 1.95
C ILE A 145 -25.12 0.89 1.57
N ASP A 146 -26.40 0.67 1.31
CA ASP A 146 -26.97 -0.62 0.91
C ASP A 146 -27.10 -0.77 -0.62
N SER A 147 -26.53 0.16 -1.39
CA SER A 147 -26.42 0.06 -2.85
C SER A 147 -25.08 -0.55 -3.26
N PRO A 148 -25.02 -1.32 -4.38
CA PRO A 148 -23.77 -1.88 -4.89
C PRO A 148 -22.73 -0.78 -5.22
N VAL A 149 -21.48 -0.99 -4.81
CA VAL A 149 -20.39 0.01 -4.97
C VAL A 149 -20.12 0.36 -6.43
N ARG A 150 -20.40 -0.54 -7.39
CA ARG A 150 -20.32 -0.23 -8.83
C ARG A 150 -21.19 0.94 -9.26
N THR A 151 -22.22 1.31 -8.48
CA THR A 151 -23.14 2.43 -8.77
C THR A 151 -22.66 3.74 -8.16
N TYR A 152 -21.58 3.71 -7.37
CA TYR A 152 -21.06 4.88 -6.69
C TYR A 152 -20.33 5.80 -7.66
N SER A 153 -20.43 7.11 -7.43
CA SER A 153 -19.55 8.06 -8.05
C SER A 153 -18.11 7.89 -7.51
N SER A 154 -17.11 8.43 -8.22
CA SER A 154 -15.72 8.40 -7.75
C SER A 154 -15.57 9.00 -6.34
N GLY A 155 -16.32 10.09 -6.04
CA GLY A 155 -16.32 10.72 -4.74
C GLY A 155 -16.94 9.83 -3.65
N MET A 156 -18.05 9.16 -3.93
CA MET A 156 -18.67 8.21 -3.00
C MET A 156 -17.73 7.04 -2.71
N TYR A 157 -17.10 6.50 -3.76
CA TYR A 157 -16.12 5.43 -3.62
C TYR A 157 -14.95 5.83 -2.71
N MET A 158 -14.39 7.02 -2.92
CA MET A 158 -13.28 7.55 -2.12
C MET A 158 -13.66 7.85 -0.66
N ARG A 159 -14.93 8.22 -0.40
CA ARG A 159 -15.40 8.47 0.97
C ARG A 159 -15.64 7.17 1.75
N LEU A 160 -15.99 6.08 1.04
CA LEU A 160 -16.14 4.78 1.68
C LEU A 160 -14.77 4.13 1.97
N ALA A 161 -13.74 4.40 1.17
CA ALA A 161 -12.42 3.80 1.21
C ALA A 161 -11.52 4.40 2.29
#